data_faa6a38211d497f3ea13dd4d021bab23
#
_entry.id   faa6a38211d497f3ea13dd4d021bab23
#
_cell.length_a   1.000
_cell.length_b   1.000
_cell.length_c   1.000
_cell.angle_alpha   90.00
_cell.angle_beta   90.00
_cell.angle_gamma   90.00
#
_symmetry.space_group_name_H-M   'P 1'
#
loop_
_entity.id
_entity.type
_entity.pdbx_description
1 polymer ?
#
loop_
_entity_poly.entity_id
_entity_poly.type
_entity_poly.pdbx_seq_one_letter_code
_entity_poly.pdbx_strand_id
1 'polypeptide(L)'
;MSEYVVGVDEVGRGSLVGSAIVCAFRSQNSFFQVLPFDVSDSKKINKKKREEIYNYFKLNKGFNYNYQIIVGKKKFIEKFNIHNVVLQCMKRSIILLSKKTDTVIIDGKFIPNGMEDYKVKALVKADNKINQVSAASIIAKVYRDKLITKLHLKNNVYQWNKNAGYGTKNHLDAIYSHGVSKFHRTTYQPISKLIKKLST
;
A
#
# COMPACT_ATOMS: atom_id res chain seq x y z
N MET A 1 -29.98 0.10 10.84
CA MET A 1 -29.09 0.78 9.84
C MET A 1 -27.97 -0.18 9.49
N SER A 2 -27.71 -0.42 8.21
CA SER A 2 -26.62 -1.29 7.77
C SER A 2 -25.28 -0.68 8.15
N GLU A 3 -24.42 -1.47 8.82
CA GLU A 3 -23.13 -1.06 9.32
C GLU A 3 -22.12 -0.87 8.17
N TYR A 4 -21.42 0.26 8.15
CA TYR A 4 -20.30 0.48 7.23
C TYR A 4 -19.01 -0.07 7.84
N VAL A 5 -18.24 -0.76 7.02
CA VAL A 5 -16.92 -1.28 7.35
C VAL A 5 -15.86 -0.54 6.53
N VAL A 6 -14.77 -0.20 7.18
CA VAL A 6 -13.59 0.42 6.55
C VAL A 6 -12.42 -0.56 6.65
N GLY A 7 -11.99 -1.09 5.52
CA GLY A 7 -10.79 -1.91 5.45
C GLY A 7 -9.55 -1.07 5.13
N VAL A 8 -8.44 -1.31 5.81
CA VAL A 8 -7.18 -0.56 5.62
C VAL A 8 -6.04 -1.53 5.39
N ASP A 9 -5.27 -1.29 4.32
CA ASP A 9 -4.07 -2.07 4.00
C ASP A 9 -2.96 -1.20 3.43
N GLU A 10 -1.72 -1.72 3.44
CA GLU A 10 -0.56 -1.05 2.91
C GLU A 10 0.26 -1.92 1.95
N VAL A 11 1.05 -1.26 1.10
CA VAL A 11 2.00 -1.91 0.21
C VAL A 11 3.32 -1.15 0.12
N GLY A 12 4.41 -1.90 -0.03
CA GLY A 12 5.73 -1.33 -0.30
C GLY A 12 6.58 -1.09 0.93
N ARG A 13 6.27 -1.71 2.09
CA ARG A 13 7.12 -1.61 3.31
C ARG A 13 8.54 -2.10 3.05
N GLY A 14 8.72 -3.31 2.52
CA GLY A 14 10.03 -3.93 2.28
C GLY A 14 10.71 -3.54 0.96
N SER A 15 10.14 -2.60 0.20
CA SER A 15 10.76 -2.16 -1.05
C SER A 15 11.96 -1.24 -0.79
N LEU A 16 13.02 -1.40 -1.58
CA LEU A 16 14.21 -0.55 -1.54
C LEU A 16 14.00 0.81 -2.23
N VAL A 17 12.85 1.01 -2.91
CA VAL A 17 12.62 2.16 -3.80
C VAL A 17 11.26 2.80 -3.54
N GLY A 18 11.25 4.13 -3.57
CA GLY A 18 10.04 4.95 -3.65
C GLY A 18 9.18 4.94 -2.40
N SER A 19 7.93 5.30 -2.59
CA SER A 19 6.94 5.49 -1.52
C SER A 19 6.29 4.17 -1.07
N ALA A 20 5.79 4.13 0.16
CA ALA A 20 4.77 3.18 0.59
C ALA A 20 3.38 3.77 0.28
N ILE A 21 2.40 2.90 0.07
CA ILE A 21 1.02 3.30 -0.20
C ILE A 21 0.12 2.66 0.84
N VAL A 22 -0.75 3.45 1.43
CA VAL A 22 -1.85 3.00 2.28
C VAL A 22 -3.15 3.31 1.57
N CYS A 23 -4.09 2.38 1.60
CA CYS A 23 -5.46 2.59 1.15
C CYS A 23 -6.43 2.24 2.27
N ALA A 24 -7.45 3.09 2.48
CA ALA A 24 -8.65 2.77 3.22
C ALA A 24 -9.80 2.65 2.23
N PHE A 25 -10.65 1.62 2.37
CA PHE A 25 -11.84 1.37 1.54
C PHE A 25 -13.06 1.22 2.43
N ARG A 26 -14.11 2.00 2.16
CA ARG A 26 -15.33 2.08 2.97
C ARG A 26 -16.54 1.62 2.16
N SER A 27 -17.26 0.62 2.64
CA SER A 27 -18.55 0.16 2.08
C SER A 27 -19.37 -0.58 3.11
N GLN A 28 -20.63 -0.89 2.77
CA GLN A 28 -21.42 -1.91 3.45
C GLN A 28 -20.98 -3.31 2.98
N ASN A 29 -21.25 -4.35 3.79
CA ASN A 29 -20.92 -5.73 3.40
C ASN A 29 -21.75 -6.19 2.19
N SER A 30 -23.01 -5.80 2.10
CA SER A 30 -23.91 -6.10 0.96
C SER A 30 -23.39 -5.59 -0.38
N PHE A 31 -22.54 -4.56 -0.38
CA PHE A 31 -21.93 -4.03 -1.60
C PHE A 31 -21.17 -5.09 -2.40
N PHE A 32 -20.49 -6.01 -1.74
CA PHE A 32 -19.68 -7.03 -2.41
C PHE A 32 -20.53 -8.14 -3.07
N GLN A 33 -21.81 -8.28 -2.68
CA GLN A 33 -22.73 -9.26 -3.29
C GLN A 33 -23.17 -8.85 -4.70
N VAL A 34 -23.07 -7.56 -5.04
CA VAL A 34 -23.49 -7.02 -6.34
C VAL A 34 -22.33 -6.71 -7.27
N LEU A 35 -21.08 -7.00 -6.86
CA LEU A 35 -19.91 -6.79 -7.71
C LEU A 35 -19.85 -7.85 -8.82
N PRO A 36 -19.43 -7.47 -10.04
CA PRO A 36 -19.25 -8.41 -11.15
C PRO A 36 -17.98 -9.28 -11.03
N PHE A 37 -17.29 -9.22 -9.90
CA PHE A 37 -16.04 -9.95 -9.60
C PHE A 37 -15.88 -10.16 -8.11
N ASP A 38 -15.14 -11.20 -7.76
CA ASP A 38 -14.72 -11.46 -6.39
C ASP A 38 -13.42 -10.68 -6.06
N VAL A 39 -13.35 -10.13 -4.84
CA VAL A 39 -12.16 -9.48 -4.29
C VAL A 39 -11.50 -10.32 -3.20
N SER A 40 -12.12 -11.42 -2.80
CA SER A 40 -11.73 -12.27 -1.69
C SER A 40 -10.38 -12.84 -1.89
N ASP A 41 -9.38 -12.84 -1.86
CA ASP A 41 -8.06 -13.39 -2.14
C ASP A 41 -7.25 -12.54 -3.13
N SER A 42 -7.01 -11.31 -2.71
CA SER A 42 -6.25 -10.32 -3.48
C SER A 42 -4.88 -10.85 -3.99
N LYS A 43 -4.29 -11.82 -3.27
CA LYS A 43 -2.97 -12.39 -3.60
C LYS A 43 -3.02 -13.40 -4.75
N LYS A 44 -4.14 -14.10 -4.95
CA LYS A 44 -4.33 -15.03 -6.08
C LYS A 44 -4.77 -14.33 -7.36
N ILE A 45 -5.29 -13.12 -7.26
CA ILE A 45 -5.72 -12.34 -8.42
C ILE A 45 -4.48 -11.95 -9.26
N ASN A 46 -4.46 -12.29 -10.55
CA ASN A 46 -3.37 -11.91 -11.43
C ASN A 46 -3.32 -10.40 -11.70
N LYS A 47 -2.22 -9.91 -12.26
CA LYS A 47 -1.99 -8.47 -12.47
C LYS A 47 -3.10 -7.83 -13.32
N LYS A 48 -3.49 -8.46 -14.44
CA LYS A 48 -4.51 -7.94 -15.36
C LYS A 48 -5.85 -7.76 -14.63
N LYS A 49 -6.30 -8.77 -13.90
CA LYS A 49 -7.55 -8.74 -13.16
C LYS A 49 -7.53 -7.70 -12.04
N ARG A 50 -6.39 -7.53 -11.31
CA ARG A 50 -6.26 -6.44 -10.34
C ARG A 50 -6.40 -5.06 -10.96
N GLU A 51 -5.85 -4.85 -12.16
CA GLU A 51 -5.97 -3.58 -12.89
C GLU A 51 -7.42 -3.32 -13.34
N GLU A 52 -8.15 -4.35 -13.78
CA GLU A 52 -9.59 -4.27 -14.09
C GLU A 52 -10.40 -3.86 -12.86
N ILE A 53 -10.20 -4.53 -11.72
CA ILE A 53 -10.85 -4.22 -10.44
C ILE A 53 -10.53 -2.79 -9.99
N TYR A 54 -9.26 -2.39 -10.05
CA TYR A 54 -8.85 -1.03 -9.72
C TYR A 54 -9.55 0.02 -10.61
N ASN A 55 -9.63 -0.23 -11.91
CA ASN A 55 -10.27 0.70 -12.85
C ASN A 55 -11.78 0.79 -12.57
N TYR A 56 -12.44 -0.33 -12.26
CA TYR A 56 -13.83 -0.33 -11.84
C TYR A 56 -14.05 0.55 -10.60
N PHE A 57 -13.25 0.34 -9.54
CA PHE A 57 -13.35 1.17 -8.33
C PHE A 57 -12.98 2.64 -8.57
N LYS A 58 -12.11 2.92 -9.51
CA LYS A 58 -11.78 4.30 -9.86
C LYS A 58 -12.92 5.02 -10.59
N LEU A 59 -13.59 4.34 -11.51
CA LEU A 59 -14.64 4.92 -12.36
C LEU A 59 -15.98 5.07 -11.62
N ASN A 60 -16.31 4.14 -10.72
CA ASN A 60 -17.61 4.06 -10.05
C ASN A 60 -17.56 4.52 -8.58
N LYS A 61 -16.58 5.33 -8.22
CA LYS A 61 -16.45 5.88 -6.87
C LYS A 61 -17.63 6.81 -6.54
N GLY A 62 -18.30 6.58 -5.40
CA GLY A 62 -19.46 7.41 -5.03
C GLY A 62 -20.32 6.84 -3.90
N PHE A 63 -21.64 6.65 -4.13
CA PHE A 63 -22.63 6.39 -3.08
C PHE A 63 -22.44 5.07 -2.32
N ASN A 64 -22.11 3.97 -3.01
CA ASN A 64 -22.09 2.63 -2.42
C ASN A 64 -20.74 2.31 -1.74
N TYR A 65 -19.68 2.98 -2.13
CA TYR A 65 -18.35 2.85 -1.54
C TYR A 65 -17.52 4.10 -1.78
N ASN A 66 -16.48 4.23 -1.00
CA ASN A 66 -15.47 5.26 -1.19
C ASN A 66 -14.10 4.72 -0.75
N TYR A 67 -13.01 5.31 -1.22
CA TYR A 67 -11.69 4.95 -0.76
C TYR A 67 -10.77 6.17 -0.70
N GLN A 68 -9.74 6.06 0.14
CA GLN A 68 -8.71 7.09 0.33
C GLN A 68 -7.32 6.47 0.22
N ILE A 69 -6.49 7.01 -0.67
CA ILE A 69 -5.10 6.61 -0.82
C ILE A 69 -4.21 7.66 -0.16
N ILE A 70 -3.28 7.21 0.67
CA ILE A 70 -2.26 8.07 1.30
C ILE A 70 -0.88 7.56 0.88
N VAL A 71 -0.02 8.51 0.43
CA VAL A 71 1.33 8.23 -0.05
C VAL A 71 2.34 8.53 1.05
N GLY A 72 2.95 7.50 1.60
CA GLY A 72 4.10 7.60 2.50
C GLY A 72 5.38 7.88 1.71
N LYS A 73 5.71 9.16 1.51
CA LYS A 73 6.83 9.60 0.66
C LYS A 73 8.17 9.08 1.19
N LYS A 74 9.09 8.71 0.28
CA LYS A 74 10.46 8.24 0.59
C LYS A 74 11.16 9.11 1.65
N LYS A 75 11.16 10.43 1.50
CA LYS A 75 11.81 11.36 2.44
C LYS A 75 11.33 11.22 3.89
N PHE A 76 10.04 10.90 4.09
CA PHE A 76 9.51 10.66 5.44
C PHE A 76 9.88 9.27 5.96
N ILE A 77 9.92 8.26 5.07
CA ILE A 77 10.38 6.91 5.42
C ILE A 77 11.82 6.95 5.93
N GLU A 78 12.68 7.71 5.28
CA GLU A 78 14.09 7.89 5.69
C GLU A 78 14.23 8.67 6.99
N LYS A 79 13.35 9.66 7.23
CA LYS A 79 13.40 10.50 8.44
C LYS A 79 12.78 9.81 9.67
N PHE A 80 11.64 9.13 9.52
CA PHE A 80 10.81 8.66 10.64
C PHE A 80 10.66 7.14 10.70
N ASN A 81 11.35 6.39 9.85
CA ASN A 81 11.22 4.96 9.53
C ASN A 81 9.87 4.57 8.90
N ILE A 82 9.86 3.38 8.27
CA ILE A 82 8.68 2.89 7.53
C ILE A 82 7.50 2.57 8.43
N HIS A 83 7.74 2.05 9.65
CA HIS A 83 6.67 1.67 10.58
C HIS A 83 5.85 2.90 10.96
N ASN A 84 6.51 3.95 11.43
CA ASN A 84 5.85 5.18 11.85
C ASN A 84 5.14 5.88 10.68
N VAL A 85 5.77 5.93 9.50
CA VAL A 85 5.15 6.55 8.31
C VAL A 85 3.90 5.79 7.88
N VAL A 86 3.92 4.46 7.89
CA VAL A 86 2.73 3.66 7.53
C VAL A 86 1.61 3.88 8.54
N LEU A 87 1.88 3.85 9.85
CA LEU A 87 0.87 4.12 10.87
C LEU A 87 0.27 5.52 10.72
N GLN A 88 1.07 6.55 10.46
CA GLN A 88 0.56 7.90 10.20
C GLN A 88 -0.29 7.97 8.92
N CYS A 89 0.10 7.24 7.86
CA CYS A 89 -0.71 7.15 6.65
C CYS A 89 -2.04 6.42 6.90
N MET A 90 -2.04 5.33 7.70
CA MET A 90 -3.25 4.62 8.11
C MET A 90 -4.18 5.54 8.90
N LYS A 91 -3.67 6.20 9.95
CA LYS A 91 -4.43 7.18 10.73
C LYS A 91 -5.09 8.22 9.82
N ARG A 92 -4.31 8.84 8.94
CA ARG A 92 -4.82 9.87 8.04
C ARG A 92 -5.87 9.34 7.07
N SER A 93 -5.69 8.12 6.51
CA SER A 93 -6.68 7.52 5.61
C SER A 93 -8.01 7.23 6.31
N ILE A 94 -7.96 6.78 7.56
CA ILE A 94 -9.14 6.52 8.39
C ILE A 94 -9.88 7.83 8.69
N ILE A 95 -9.18 8.85 9.21
CA ILE A 95 -9.79 10.14 9.55
C ILE A 95 -10.47 10.79 8.34
N LEU A 96 -9.88 10.68 7.15
CA LEU A 96 -10.42 11.29 5.93
C LEU A 96 -11.61 10.52 5.33
N LEU A 97 -11.79 9.25 5.68
CA LEU A 97 -12.78 8.39 5.03
C LEU A 97 -13.88 7.91 5.97
N SER A 98 -13.54 7.61 7.24
CA SER A 98 -14.44 6.95 8.18
C SER A 98 -15.29 7.95 8.95
N LYS A 99 -16.52 7.52 9.29
CA LYS A 99 -17.29 8.12 10.38
C LYS A 99 -16.93 7.41 11.69
N LYS A 100 -17.14 8.05 12.84
CA LYS A 100 -16.88 7.45 14.18
C LYS A 100 -17.76 6.22 14.45
N THR A 101 -18.88 6.11 13.77
CA THR A 101 -19.82 4.96 13.84
C THR A 101 -19.37 3.74 13.04
N ASP A 102 -18.46 3.91 12.08
CA ASP A 102 -17.98 2.84 11.21
C ASP A 102 -17.07 1.86 11.97
N THR A 103 -17.13 0.59 11.62
CA THR A 103 -16.13 -0.40 12.09
C THR A 103 -14.90 -0.37 11.17
N VAL A 104 -13.73 -0.07 11.72
CA VAL A 104 -12.46 0.00 10.97
C VAL A 104 -11.64 -1.26 11.23
N ILE A 105 -11.19 -1.92 10.17
CA ILE A 105 -10.34 -3.12 10.24
C ILE A 105 -9.04 -2.85 9.47
N ILE A 106 -7.92 -2.94 10.19
CA ILE A 106 -6.58 -2.74 9.65
C ILE A 106 -5.93 -4.11 9.43
N ASP A 107 -5.31 -4.34 8.25
CA ASP A 107 -4.43 -5.50 8.09
C ASP A 107 -3.15 -5.32 8.91
N GLY A 108 -2.84 -6.32 9.75
CA GLY A 108 -1.64 -6.32 10.57
C GLY A 108 -1.89 -6.40 12.06
N LYS A 109 -0.91 -5.93 12.86
CA LYS A 109 -0.91 -6.07 14.33
C LYS A 109 -1.07 -4.74 15.06
N PHE A 110 -0.93 -3.61 14.40
CA PHE A 110 -0.78 -2.31 15.04
C PHE A 110 -1.91 -1.36 14.67
N ILE A 111 -2.44 -0.69 15.68
CA ILE A 111 -3.38 0.42 15.53
C ILE A 111 -2.59 1.72 15.69
N PRO A 112 -2.78 2.73 14.83
CA PRO A 112 -2.16 4.04 15.02
C PRO A 112 -2.63 4.70 16.31
N ASN A 113 -1.74 5.41 16.99
CA ASN A 113 -2.10 6.19 18.19
C ASN A 113 -3.10 7.32 17.86
N GLY A 114 -3.98 7.63 18.82
CA GLY A 114 -5.00 8.68 18.68
C GLY A 114 -6.15 8.25 17.76
N MET A 115 -6.56 6.97 17.89
CA MET A 115 -7.74 6.40 17.22
C MET A 115 -8.82 5.96 18.23
N GLU A 116 -8.74 6.42 19.46
CA GLU A 116 -9.60 6.03 20.58
C GLU A 116 -11.09 6.34 20.32
N ASP A 117 -11.36 7.39 19.57
CA ASP A 117 -12.71 7.79 19.15
C ASP A 117 -13.32 6.92 18.03
N TYR A 118 -12.54 6.03 17.43
CA TYR A 118 -12.96 5.17 16.32
C TYR A 118 -13.03 3.71 16.75
N LYS A 119 -13.96 2.94 16.20
CA LYS A 119 -14.06 1.49 16.43
C LYS A 119 -13.03 0.74 15.60
N VAL A 120 -11.74 0.81 15.96
CA VAL A 120 -10.63 0.24 15.18
C VAL A 120 -10.21 -1.12 15.75
N LYS A 121 -9.99 -2.09 14.85
CA LYS A 121 -9.39 -3.40 15.16
C LYS A 121 -8.26 -3.69 14.19
N ALA A 122 -7.16 -4.24 14.67
CA ALA A 122 -6.08 -4.80 13.85
C ALA A 122 -6.27 -6.32 13.76
N LEU A 123 -6.19 -6.87 12.55
CA LEU A 123 -6.36 -8.29 12.28
C LEU A 123 -5.31 -8.77 11.28
N VAL A 124 -4.48 -9.73 11.69
CA VAL A 124 -3.45 -10.31 10.83
C VAL A 124 -4.08 -11.09 9.67
N LYS A 125 -3.62 -10.83 8.47
CA LYS A 125 -4.16 -11.39 7.21
C LYS A 125 -5.65 -11.06 7.01
N ALA A 126 -6.04 -9.85 7.37
CA ALA A 126 -7.42 -9.38 7.19
C ALA A 126 -7.78 -9.26 5.70
N ASP A 127 -6.81 -9.03 4.83
CA ASP A 127 -6.95 -9.03 3.38
C ASP A 127 -7.53 -10.32 2.79
N ASN A 128 -7.39 -11.46 3.50
CA ASN A 128 -7.96 -12.75 3.10
C ASN A 128 -9.32 -13.05 3.73
N LYS A 129 -9.82 -12.18 4.62
CA LYS A 129 -11.02 -12.45 5.42
C LYS A 129 -12.09 -11.38 5.30
N ILE A 130 -11.69 -10.16 4.98
CA ILE A 130 -12.55 -8.97 4.98
C ILE A 130 -12.47 -8.30 3.62
N ASN A 131 -13.57 -8.29 2.89
CA ASN A 131 -13.62 -7.79 1.52
C ASN A 131 -13.19 -6.33 1.39
N GLN A 132 -13.49 -5.47 2.38
CA GLN A 132 -13.04 -4.08 2.39
C GLN A 132 -11.51 -3.96 2.48
N VAL A 133 -10.86 -4.84 3.26
CA VAL A 133 -9.40 -4.89 3.38
C VAL A 133 -8.79 -5.41 2.09
N SER A 134 -9.37 -6.45 1.49
CA SER A 134 -8.94 -6.98 0.20
C SER A 134 -9.05 -5.94 -0.92
N ALA A 135 -10.16 -5.20 -0.98
CA ALA A 135 -10.34 -4.09 -1.94
C ALA A 135 -9.28 -2.99 -1.73
N ALA A 136 -9.00 -2.62 -0.47
CA ALA A 136 -7.94 -1.66 -0.13
C ALA A 136 -6.56 -2.16 -0.58
N SER A 137 -6.25 -3.44 -0.36
CA SER A 137 -5.02 -4.11 -0.79
C SER A 137 -4.84 -4.03 -2.31
N ILE A 138 -5.86 -4.40 -3.08
CA ILE A 138 -5.85 -4.35 -4.55
C ILE A 138 -5.60 -2.92 -5.04
N ILE A 139 -6.31 -1.94 -4.49
CA ILE A 139 -6.18 -0.53 -4.88
C ILE A 139 -4.78 -0.01 -4.56
N ALA A 140 -4.28 -0.27 -3.34
CA ALA A 140 -2.95 0.15 -2.92
C ALA A 140 -1.87 -0.46 -3.83
N LYS A 141 -1.99 -1.77 -4.14
CA LYS A 141 -1.05 -2.52 -4.98
C LYS A 141 -0.99 -1.95 -6.39
N VAL A 142 -2.13 -1.80 -7.07
CA VAL A 142 -2.15 -1.28 -8.44
C VAL A 142 -1.66 0.17 -8.50
N TYR A 143 -2.08 1.00 -7.54
CA TYR A 143 -1.61 2.39 -7.48
C TYR A 143 -0.09 2.46 -7.32
N ARG A 144 0.47 1.64 -6.41
CA ARG A 144 1.91 1.59 -6.21
C ARG A 144 2.66 1.07 -7.42
N ASP A 145 2.18 0.01 -8.06
CA ASP A 145 2.82 -0.55 -9.25
C ASP A 145 2.88 0.49 -10.39
N LYS A 146 1.83 1.29 -10.58
CA LYS A 146 1.83 2.43 -11.52
C LYS A 146 2.89 3.48 -11.16
N LEU A 147 3.07 3.81 -9.87
CA LEU A 147 4.14 4.73 -9.44
C LEU A 147 5.54 4.16 -9.70
N ILE A 148 5.76 2.90 -9.41
CA ILE A 148 7.05 2.23 -9.63
C ILE A 148 7.37 2.13 -11.13
N THR A 149 6.38 1.86 -11.97
CA THR A 149 6.55 1.89 -13.43
C THR A 149 6.96 3.28 -13.92
N LYS A 150 6.38 4.34 -13.38
CA LYS A 150 6.82 5.72 -13.70
C LYS A 150 8.27 6.01 -13.26
N LEU A 151 8.74 5.42 -12.16
CA LEU A 151 10.14 5.53 -11.75
C LEU A 151 11.06 4.71 -12.67
N HIS A 152 10.62 3.52 -13.08
CA HIS A 152 11.35 2.68 -14.04
C HIS A 152 11.58 3.41 -15.38
N LEU A 153 10.58 4.12 -15.91
CA LEU A 153 10.73 4.90 -17.12
C LEU A 153 11.78 6.03 -17.01
N LYS A 154 12.04 6.52 -15.79
CA LYS A 154 13.07 7.53 -15.53
C LYS A 154 14.46 6.93 -15.34
N ASN A 155 14.54 5.67 -14.96
CA ASN A 155 15.79 4.96 -14.73
C ASN A 155 15.56 3.44 -14.85
N ASN A 156 15.74 2.92 -16.06
CA ASN A 156 15.35 1.57 -16.44
C ASN A 156 16.39 0.49 -16.08
N VAL A 157 17.62 0.86 -15.74
CA VAL A 157 18.71 -0.08 -15.45
C VAL A 157 18.41 -1.01 -14.27
N TYR A 158 17.59 -0.57 -13.30
CA TYR A 158 17.20 -1.36 -12.12
C TYR A 158 16.00 -2.29 -12.35
N GLN A 159 15.38 -2.30 -13.52
CA GLN A 159 14.23 -3.14 -13.88
C GLN A 159 13.07 -3.12 -12.87
N TRP A 160 12.75 -1.96 -12.30
CA TRP A 160 11.71 -1.82 -11.26
C TRP A 160 10.31 -2.24 -11.73
N ASN A 161 10.04 -2.21 -13.02
CA ASN A 161 8.80 -2.74 -13.62
C ASN A 161 8.63 -4.26 -13.41
N LYS A 162 9.74 -5.00 -13.24
CA LYS A 162 9.75 -6.45 -12.98
C LYS A 162 9.82 -6.78 -11.50
N ASN A 163 10.69 -6.10 -10.75
CA ASN A 163 10.94 -6.39 -9.33
C ASN A 163 10.13 -5.53 -8.36
N ALA A 164 9.30 -4.59 -8.85
CA ALA A 164 8.50 -3.65 -8.05
C ALA A 164 9.31 -2.88 -6.98
N GLY A 165 10.62 -2.71 -7.20
CA GLY A 165 11.56 -2.07 -6.30
C GLY A 165 11.99 -2.92 -5.10
N TYR A 166 11.63 -4.21 -5.04
CA TYR A 166 12.11 -5.13 -4.01
C TYR A 166 13.53 -5.60 -4.29
N GLY A 167 14.26 -5.99 -3.24
CA GLY A 167 15.67 -6.41 -3.30
C GLY A 167 15.85 -7.83 -3.88
N THR A 168 15.35 -8.07 -5.09
CA THR A 168 15.64 -9.30 -5.85
C THR A 168 17.12 -9.33 -6.26
N LYS A 169 17.64 -10.51 -6.58
CA LYS A 169 19.03 -10.65 -7.06
C LYS A 169 19.33 -9.66 -8.19
N ASN A 170 18.51 -9.65 -9.24
CA ASN A 170 18.70 -8.74 -10.40
C ASN A 170 18.70 -7.26 -10.00
N HIS A 171 17.89 -6.86 -9.00
CA HIS A 171 17.88 -5.48 -8.52
C HIS A 171 19.16 -5.15 -7.76
N LEU A 172 19.65 -6.08 -6.92
CA LEU A 172 20.90 -5.90 -6.20
C LEU A 172 22.09 -5.88 -7.15
N ASP A 173 22.15 -6.77 -8.13
CA ASP A 173 23.18 -6.80 -9.17
C ASP A 173 23.21 -5.46 -9.95
N ALA A 174 22.03 -4.93 -10.31
CA ALA A 174 21.93 -3.63 -10.95
C ALA A 174 22.42 -2.47 -10.04
N ILE A 175 22.17 -2.54 -8.72
CA ILE A 175 22.69 -1.55 -7.78
C ILE A 175 24.22 -1.65 -7.67
N TYR A 176 24.80 -2.83 -7.67
CA TYR A 176 26.26 -3.02 -7.67
C TYR A 176 26.90 -2.47 -8.96
N SER A 177 26.26 -2.66 -10.11
CA SER A 177 26.80 -2.23 -11.41
C SER A 177 26.60 -0.74 -11.70
N HIS A 178 25.47 -0.15 -11.27
CA HIS A 178 25.06 1.22 -11.64
C HIS A 178 25.00 2.19 -10.45
N GLY A 179 25.31 1.71 -9.24
CA GLY A 179 25.26 2.51 -8.02
C GLY A 179 23.84 2.69 -7.46
N VAL A 180 23.73 3.55 -6.46
CA VAL A 180 22.48 3.87 -5.77
C VAL A 180 21.86 5.11 -6.40
N SER A 181 20.60 5.00 -6.86
CA SER A 181 19.88 6.16 -7.41
C SER A 181 19.20 6.99 -6.34
N LYS A 182 18.82 8.24 -6.66
CA LYS A 182 18.05 9.13 -5.79
C LYS A 182 16.67 8.56 -5.36
N PHE A 183 16.18 7.52 -6.03
CA PHE A 183 14.90 6.89 -5.72
C PHE A 183 15.02 5.78 -4.69
N HIS A 184 16.23 5.26 -4.42
CA HIS A 184 16.46 4.24 -3.40
C HIS A 184 16.30 4.82 -1.99
N ARG A 185 15.83 3.98 -1.06
CA ARG A 185 15.73 4.30 0.37
C ARG A 185 17.09 4.08 1.02
N THR A 186 17.82 5.15 1.26
CA THR A 186 19.22 5.11 1.72
C THR A 186 19.38 4.51 3.11
N THR A 187 18.34 4.50 3.93
CA THR A 187 18.34 3.91 5.28
C THR A 187 18.07 2.40 5.29
N TYR A 188 17.73 1.79 4.15
CA TYR A 188 17.42 0.37 4.06
C TYR A 188 18.65 -0.48 3.76
N GLN A 189 18.73 -1.66 4.38
CA GLN A 189 19.69 -2.68 3.96
C GLN A 189 19.24 -3.33 2.62
N PRO A 190 20.16 -3.60 1.70
CA PRO A 190 21.62 -3.41 1.77
C PRO A 190 22.12 -2.02 1.33
N ILE A 191 21.22 -1.09 0.94
CA ILE A 191 21.58 0.23 0.40
C ILE A 191 22.47 1.01 1.38
N SER A 192 22.09 1.06 2.66
CA SER A 192 22.84 1.80 3.69
C SER A 192 24.28 1.27 3.88
N LYS A 193 24.48 -0.07 3.74
CA LYS A 193 25.84 -0.66 3.80
C LYS A 193 26.69 -0.27 2.59
N LEU A 194 26.08 -0.29 1.39
CA LEU A 194 26.78 0.09 0.16
C LEU A 194 27.24 1.55 0.19
N ILE A 195 26.37 2.47 0.63
CA ILE A 195 26.73 3.89 0.74
C ILE A 195 27.89 4.09 1.71
N LYS A 196 27.85 3.45 2.89
CA LYS A 196 28.95 3.54 3.86
C LYS A 196 30.27 3.05 3.29
N LYS A 197 30.28 1.92 2.56
CA LYS A 197 31.50 1.37 1.93
C LYS A 197 32.09 2.26 0.84
N LEU A 198 31.26 3.08 0.18
CA LEU A 198 31.72 4.02 -0.85
C LEU A 198 32.20 5.36 -0.27
N SER A 199 31.95 5.62 1.01
CA SER A 199 32.32 6.84 1.73
C SER A 199 33.60 6.69 2.60
N THR A 200 34.11 5.45 2.67
CA THR A 200 35.42 5.07 3.27
C THR A 200 36.45 4.85 2.18
#